data_889b0d7979503814d79f35213e444732
#
_entry.id   889b0d7979503814d79f35213e444732
#
_cell.length_a   1.000
_cell.length_b   1.000
_cell.length_c   1.000
_cell.angle_alpha   90.00
_cell.angle_beta   90.00
_cell.angle_gamma   90.00
#
_symmetry.space_group_name_H-M   'P 1'
#
loop_
_entity.id
_entity.type
_entity.pdbx_description
1 polymer ?
#
loop_
_entity_poly.entity_id
_entity_poly.type
_entity_poly.pdbx_seq_one_letter_code
_entity_poly.pdbx_strand_id
1 'polypeptide(L)'
;MKSLRSLFRIGLGPSSSHTMGPNRAAKMFAERCPDVDTYRVTLYGSLAATGEGHMTDKAIMSVLEPIAKLELLWEPKTFLPFHPNGMLFEGIKDGKVVDKWTIYSIGGGELANEETTKNEEDIYPLTTIHEVMDWCDETGCTFWEYVEKYEGPEIWDYLTEVWETMKSTIKRGLENEGVLPGGLGLQRKANVYLNKSYSYNAAVSSKAKVYAYALATSEENASGSTIVTTPTCGSSGVLPAVL
;
A
#
# COMPACT_ATOMS: atom_id res chain seq x y z
N MET A 1 4.73 -2.36 -20.21
CA MET A 1 4.69 -2.51 -18.73
C MET A 1 4.26 -1.20 -18.09
N LYS A 2 3.62 -1.27 -16.92
CA LYS A 2 3.16 -0.10 -16.15
C LYS A 2 4.33 0.67 -15.52
N SER A 3 4.09 1.93 -15.13
CA SER A 3 5.04 2.79 -14.41
C SER A 3 5.55 2.16 -13.10
N LEU A 4 6.79 2.47 -12.72
CA LEU A 4 7.35 2.14 -11.40
C LEU A 4 6.54 2.77 -10.25
N ARG A 5 5.82 3.86 -10.50
CA ARG A 5 4.89 4.46 -9.54
C ARG A 5 3.73 3.52 -9.17
N SER A 6 3.36 2.62 -10.07
CA SER A 6 2.36 1.58 -9.80
C SER A 6 2.90 0.43 -8.96
N LEU A 7 4.22 0.17 -9.03
CA LEU A 7 4.90 -0.88 -8.29
C LEU A 7 5.19 -0.44 -6.85
N PHE A 8 5.80 0.74 -6.69
CA PHE A 8 6.19 1.30 -5.40
C PHE A 8 5.15 2.32 -4.94
N ARG A 9 4.21 1.91 -4.10
CA ARG A 9 3.18 2.82 -3.55
C ARG A 9 3.42 3.07 -2.08
N ILE A 10 3.45 4.35 -1.71
CA ILE A 10 3.52 4.79 -0.31
C ILE A 10 2.12 4.79 0.27
N GLY A 11 1.92 4.15 1.41
CA GLY A 11 0.61 4.11 2.06
C GLY A 11 0.60 3.30 3.35
N LEU A 12 -0.58 3.14 3.93
CA LEU A 12 -0.76 2.44 5.20
C LEU A 12 -0.78 0.93 5.01
N GLY A 13 -0.02 0.22 5.86
CA GLY A 13 -0.19 -1.23 6.03
C GLY A 13 -1.49 -1.58 6.77
N PRO A 14 -1.78 -2.87 6.99
CA PRO A 14 -0.97 -4.01 6.62
C PRO A 14 -1.23 -4.57 5.21
N SER A 15 -2.20 -4.07 4.46
CA SER A 15 -2.63 -4.67 3.19
C SER A 15 -2.80 -3.64 2.09
N SER A 16 -2.22 -3.90 0.91
CA SER A 16 -2.41 -3.02 -0.23
C SER A 16 -3.86 -3.03 -0.75
N SER A 17 -4.54 -4.19 -0.73
CA SER A 17 -5.92 -4.30 -1.20
C SER A 17 -6.98 -4.01 -0.12
N HIS A 18 -6.69 -4.31 1.16
CA HIS A 18 -7.67 -4.17 2.25
C HIS A 18 -7.45 -2.91 3.11
N THR A 19 -6.32 -2.21 2.97
CA THR A 19 -6.02 -0.99 3.71
C THR A 19 -5.74 0.18 2.78
N MET A 20 -4.71 0.10 1.91
CA MET A 20 -4.35 1.20 0.99
C MET A 20 -5.46 1.51 -0.01
N GLY A 21 -6.04 0.48 -0.65
CA GLY A 21 -7.13 0.65 -1.61
C GLY A 21 -8.33 1.36 -0.99
N PRO A 22 -8.91 0.87 0.12
CA PRO A 22 -9.99 1.54 0.84
C PRO A 22 -9.65 2.95 1.32
N ASN A 23 -8.44 3.19 1.83
CA ASN A 23 -8.00 4.54 2.23
C ASN A 23 -7.98 5.50 1.04
N ARG A 24 -7.43 5.04 -0.10
CA ARG A 24 -7.39 5.83 -1.34
C ARG A 24 -8.81 6.11 -1.85
N ALA A 25 -9.69 5.11 -1.85
CA ALA A 25 -11.08 5.26 -2.25
C ALA A 25 -11.82 6.30 -1.38
N ALA A 26 -11.60 6.24 -0.06
CA ALA A 26 -12.18 7.20 0.88
C ALA A 26 -11.70 8.64 0.59
N LYS A 27 -10.39 8.85 0.31
CA LYS A 27 -9.84 10.15 -0.07
C LYS A 27 -10.48 10.68 -1.36
N MET A 28 -10.53 9.86 -2.40
CA MET A 28 -11.13 10.23 -3.69
C MET A 28 -12.62 10.58 -3.54
N PHE A 29 -13.36 9.84 -2.71
CA PHE A 29 -14.76 10.13 -2.48
C PHE A 29 -14.98 11.39 -1.63
N ALA A 30 -14.15 11.64 -0.63
CA ALA A 30 -14.18 12.87 0.15
C ALA A 30 -13.92 14.12 -0.71
N GLU A 31 -12.98 14.05 -1.64
CA GLU A 31 -12.70 15.12 -2.61
C GLU A 31 -13.87 15.33 -3.58
N ARG A 32 -14.50 14.24 -4.02
CA ARG A 32 -15.65 14.27 -4.93
C ARG A 32 -16.93 14.81 -4.28
N CYS A 33 -17.13 14.50 -3.00
CA CYS A 33 -18.36 14.80 -2.27
C CYS A 33 -18.05 15.41 -0.88
N PRO A 34 -17.47 16.64 -0.82
CA PRO A 34 -16.95 17.21 0.42
C PRO A 34 -18.02 17.80 1.35
N ASP A 35 -19.18 18.19 0.83
CA ASP A 35 -20.23 18.92 1.55
C ASP A 35 -21.41 17.97 1.90
N VAL A 36 -21.20 17.12 2.91
CA VAL A 36 -22.19 16.15 3.40
C VAL A 36 -22.28 16.13 4.91
N ASP A 37 -23.40 15.69 5.44
CA ASP A 37 -23.60 15.49 6.88
C ASP A 37 -23.10 14.12 7.35
N THR A 38 -23.18 13.13 6.44
CA THR A 38 -22.83 11.75 6.74
C THR A 38 -22.26 11.07 5.50
N TYR A 39 -21.15 10.39 5.68
CA TYR A 39 -20.69 9.36 4.76
C TYR A 39 -21.20 8.00 5.20
N ARG A 40 -21.77 7.24 4.29
CA ARG A 40 -22.06 5.83 4.50
C ARG A 40 -21.18 5.00 3.58
N VAL A 41 -20.45 4.03 4.14
CA VAL A 41 -19.60 3.13 3.38
C VAL A 41 -20.03 1.70 3.66
N THR A 42 -20.39 0.98 2.60
CA THR A 42 -20.70 -0.45 2.67
C THR A 42 -19.54 -1.25 2.08
N LEU A 43 -18.98 -2.13 2.89
CA LEU A 43 -17.93 -3.07 2.49
C LEU A 43 -18.56 -4.41 2.13
N TYR A 44 -18.09 -5.00 1.02
CA TYR A 44 -18.63 -6.26 0.50
C TYR A 44 -17.58 -7.38 0.47
N GLY A 45 -18.06 -8.62 0.49
CA GLY A 45 -17.27 -9.82 0.25
C GLY A 45 -16.01 -9.91 1.11
N SER A 46 -14.85 -10.01 0.48
CA SER A 46 -13.57 -10.19 1.19
C SER A 46 -13.19 -9.01 2.07
N LEU A 47 -13.46 -7.78 1.64
CA LEU A 47 -13.22 -6.58 2.46
C LEU A 47 -14.03 -6.61 3.74
N ALA A 48 -15.28 -7.04 3.70
CA ALA A 48 -16.12 -7.16 4.88
C ALA A 48 -15.74 -8.35 5.76
N ALA A 49 -15.37 -9.48 5.14
CA ALA A 49 -15.06 -10.71 5.87
C ALA A 49 -13.75 -10.65 6.67
N THR A 50 -12.76 -9.89 6.19
CA THR A 50 -11.40 -9.84 6.76
C THR A 50 -10.93 -8.42 7.11
N GLY A 51 -11.80 -7.43 6.92
CA GLY A 51 -11.45 -6.01 6.99
C GLY A 51 -10.97 -5.54 8.36
N GLU A 52 -11.58 -6.01 9.45
CA GLU A 52 -11.12 -5.67 10.80
C GLU A 52 -9.67 -6.11 11.04
N GLY A 53 -9.32 -7.34 10.60
CA GLY A 53 -7.97 -7.86 10.71
C GLY A 53 -6.94 -7.12 9.85
N HIS A 54 -7.39 -6.47 8.79
CA HIS A 54 -6.57 -5.65 7.89
C HIS A 54 -6.72 -4.14 8.14
N MET A 55 -7.36 -3.74 9.22
CA MET A 55 -7.59 -2.33 9.57
C MET A 55 -8.31 -1.52 8.47
N THR A 56 -9.19 -2.17 7.70
CA THR A 56 -9.96 -1.51 6.62
C THR A 56 -10.84 -0.40 7.17
N ASP A 57 -11.49 -0.65 8.30
CA ASP A 57 -12.25 0.32 9.07
C ASP A 57 -11.41 1.54 9.44
N LYS A 58 -10.27 1.32 10.09
CA LYS A 58 -9.37 2.40 10.51
C LYS A 58 -8.86 3.23 9.33
N ALA A 59 -8.60 2.56 8.21
CA ALA A 59 -8.14 3.21 7.00
C ALA A 59 -9.18 4.16 6.39
N ILE A 60 -10.46 3.79 6.43
CA ILE A 60 -11.58 4.62 5.98
C ILE A 60 -11.91 5.71 7.01
N MET A 61 -12.01 5.34 8.30
CA MET A 61 -12.29 6.24 9.41
C MET A 61 -11.29 7.40 9.47
N SER A 62 -9.99 7.11 9.30
CA SER A 62 -8.94 8.13 9.33
C SER A 62 -9.11 9.25 8.29
N VAL A 63 -9.85 8.99 7.22
CA VAL A 63 -10.12 9.96 6.14
C VAL A 63 -11.46 10.65 6.33
N LEU A 64 -12.52 9.90 6.59
CA LEU A 64 -13.89 10.41 6.52
C LEU A 64 -14.42 10.98 7.83
N GLU A 65 -14.06 10.41 9.00
CA GLU A 65 -14.54 10.91 10.30
C GLU A 65 -14.11 12.34 10.64
N PRO A 66 -12.91 12.83 10.22
CA PRO A 66 -12.56 14.24 10.44
C PRO A 66 -13.42 15.23 9.65
N ILE A 67 -14.14 14.76 8.60
CA ILE A 67 -14.92 15.59 7.69
C ILE A 67 -16.40 15.61 8.08
N ALA A 68 -17.00 14.42 8.27
CA ALA A 68 -18.40 14.26 8.59
C ALA A 68 -18.65 12.95 9.36
N LYS A 69 -19.89 12.76 9.85
CA LYS A 69 -20.29 11.49 10.48
C LYS A 69 -20.06 10.32 9.53
N LEU A 70 -19.50 9.21 10.02
CA LEU A 70 -19.32 7.98 9.26
C LEU A 70 -20.24 6.86 9.72
N GLU A 71 -20.91 6.21 8.77
CA GLU A 71 -21.66 4.96 8.96
C GLU A 71 -20.96 3.86 8.13
N LEU A 72 -20.35 2.88 8.81
CA LEU A 72 -19.67 1.77 8.17
C LEU A 72 -20.51 0.50 8.28
N LEU A 73 -20.86 -0.08 7.13
CA LEU A 73 -21.68 -1.29 7.02
C LEU A 73 -20.84 -2.46 6.47
N TRP A 74 -21.08 -3.65 6.99
CA TRP A 74 -20.33 -4.85 6.66
C TRP A 74 -21.25 -5.92 6.05
N GLU A 75 -20.99 -6.27 4.79
CA GLU A 75 -21.75 -7.25 4.01
C GLU A 75 -20.85 -8.41 3.56
N PRO A 76 -20.35 -9.27 4.47
CA PRO A 76 -19.35 -10.28 4.14
C PRO A 76 -19.89 -11.42 3.25
N LYS A 77 -21.21 -11.60 3.19
CA LYS A 77 -21.85 -12.63 2.36
C LYS A 77 -22.32 -12.13 1.01
N THR A 78 -22.24 -10.82 0.78
CA THR A 78 -22.66 -10.18 -0.47
C THR A 78 -21.44 -9.94 -1.34
N PHE A 79 -21.40 -10.54 -2.52
CA PHE A 79 -20.33 -10.36 -3.51
C PHE A 79 -20.85 -9.57 -4.69
N LEU A 80 -20.18 -8.47 -5.00
CA LEU A 80 -20.48 -7.68 -6.19
C LEU A 80 -19.87 -8.36 -7.44
N PRO A 81 -20.49 -8.22 -8.63
CA PRO A 81 -20.12 -9.01 -9.81
C PRO A 81 -18.70 -8.81 -10.32
N PHE A 82 -18.15 -7.58 -10.18
CA PHE A 82 -16.88 -7.21 -10.80
C PHE A 82 -15.66 -7.77 -10.05
N HIS A 83 -15.64 -7.65 -8.71
CA HIS A 83 -14.51 -8.10 -7.88
C HIS A 83 -14.96 -8.35 -6.43
N PRO A 84 -14.36 -9.34 -5.71
CA PRO A 84 -14.76 -9.65 -4.32
C PRO A 84 -14.43 -8.55 -3.30
N ASN A 85 -13.58 -7.56 -3.62
CA ASN A 85 -13.24 -6.43 -2.76
C ASN A 85 -14.03 -5.18 -3.15
N GLY A 86 -15.35 -5.27 -3.11
CA GLY A 86 -16.24 -4.17 -3.43
C GLY A 86 -16.48 -3.21 -2.27
N MET A 87 -16.66 -1.93 -2.60
CA MET A 87 -17.03 -0.85 -1.69
C MET A 87 -18.09 0.01 -2.33
N LEU A 88 -19.11 0.41 -1.56
CA LEU A 88 -20.09 1.41 -1.96
C LEU A 88 -19.95 2.61 -1.02
N PHE A 89 -19.64 3.77 -1.57
CA PHE A 89 -19.62 5.05 -0.88
C PHE A 89 -20.90 5.82 -1.19
N GLU A 90 -21.52 6.40 -0.17
CA GLU A 90 -22.69 7.27 -0.29
C GLU A 90 -22.46 8.54 0.53
N GLY A 91 -22.64 9.71 -0.11
CA GLY A 91 -22.69 11.00 0.56
C GLY A 91 -24.14 11.37 0.87
N ILE A 92 -24.43 11.73 2.11
CA ILE A 92 -25.78 12.02 2.59
C ILE A 92 -25.81 13.46 3.12
N LYS A 93 -26.76 14.26 2.60
CA LYS A 93 -27.02 15.62 3.02
C LYS A 93 -28.52 15.81 3.24
N ASP A 94 -28.90 16.41 4.38
CA ASP A 94 -30.31 16.60 4.76
C ASP A 94 -31.13 15.29 4.69
N GLY A 95 -30.51 14.16 5.08
CA GLY A 95 -31.12 12.83 5.08
C GLY A 95 -31.32 12.20 3.69
N LYS A 96 -30.77 12.81 2.62
CA LYS A 96 -30.86 12.30 1.25
C LYS A 96 -29.47 11.94 0.73
N VAL A 97 -29.39 10.84 -0.02
CA VAL A 97 -28.17 10.47 -0.75
C VAL A 97 -27.99 11.45 -1.92
N VAL A 98 -26.90 12.22 -1.88
CA VAL A 98 -26.56 13.24 -2.90
C VAL A 98 -25.55 12.74 -3.92
N ASP A 99 -24.68 11.79 -3.52
CA ASP A 99 -23.75 11.11 -4.43
C ASP A 99 -23.54 9.66 -4.01
N LYS A 100 -23.20 8.83 -4.99
CA LYS A 100 -23.03 7.37 -4.83
C LYS A 100 -21.92 6.85 -5.74
N TRP A 101 -21.02 6.05 -5.19
CA TRP A 101 -19.90 5.52 -5.94
C TRP A 101 -19.56 4.10 -5.54
N THR A 102 -19.63 3.19 -6.51
CA THR A 102 -19.18 1.80 -6.34
C THR A 102 -17.78 1.68 -6.92
N ILE A 103 -16.86 1.12 -6.13
CA ILE A 103 -15.44 0.97 -6.49
C ILE A 103 -14.90 -0.33 -5.90
N TYR A 104 -13.88 -0.89 -6.53
CA TYR A 104 -13.26 -2.14 -6.16
C TYR A 104 -11.77 -1.98 -5.96
N SER A 105 -11.24 -2.61 -4.91
CA SER A 105 -9.79 -2.69 -4.69
C SER A 105 -9.25 -3.96 -5.34
N ILE A 106 -8.53 -3.81 -6.44
CA ILE A 106 -8.09 -4.93 -7.30
C ILE A 106 -6.68 -5.46 -6.98
N GLY A 107 -6.03 -4.93 -5.94
CA GLY A 107 -4.69 -5.33 -5.51
C GLY A 107 -3.66 -4.22 -5.70
N GLY A 108 -2.50 -4.33 -5.04
CA GLY A 108 -1.44 -3.30 -5.10
C GLY A 108 -1.85 -1.89 -4.67
N GLY A 109 -3.02 -1.71 -4.06
CA GLY A 109 -3.60 -0.38 -3.78
C GLY A 109 -4.30 0.22 -5.00
N GLU A 110 -4.51 -0.54 -6.07
CA GLU A 110 -5.27 -0.12 -7.25
C GLU A 110 -6.76 -0.17 -7.01
N LEU A 111 -7.45 0.77 -7.65
CA LEU A 111 -8.90 0.88 -7.65
C LEU A 111 -9.42 0.74 -9.08
N ALA A 112 -10.50 0.01 -9.25
CA ALA A 112 -11.19 -0.12 -10.53
C ALA A 112 -12.70 -0.10 -10.35
N ASN A 113 -13.41 0.34 -11.36
CA ASN A 113 -14.83 0.15 -11.54
C ASN A 113 -15.08 -0.31 -12.99
N GLU A 114 -16.33 -0.54 -13.35
CA GLU A 114 -16.70 -0.99 -14.71
C GLU A 114 -16.26 0.00 -15.81
N GLU A 115 -16.05 1.27 -15.47
CA GLU A 115 -15.66 2.35 -16.39
C GLU A 115 -14.13 2.48 -16.50
N THR A 116 -13.37 2.22 -15.40
CA THR A 116 -11.92 2.49 -15.31
C THR A 116 -11.03 1.36 -15.83
N THR A 117 -11.55 0.18 -16.13
CA THR A 117 -10.79 -0.98 -16.62
C THR A 117 -10.05 -0.75 -17.95
N LYS A 118 -10.13 0.44 -18.53
CA LYS A 118 -9.55 0.74 -19.87
C LYS A 118 -8.36 1.69 -19.88
N ASN A 119 -7.90 2.27 -18.77
CA ASN A 119 -7.09 3.50 -18.84
C ASN A 119 -5.74 3.51 -18.09
N GLU A 120 -5.15 2.42 -17.67
CA GLU A 120 -3.71 2.44 -17.34
C GLU A 120 -2.91 2.04 -18.58
N GLU A 121 -2.40 3.02 -19.32
CA GLU A 121 -1.51 2.80 -20.45
C GLU A 121 -0.17 2.24 -19.96
N ASP A 122 0.31 1.22 -20.65
CA ASP A 122 1.67 0.73 -20.51
C ASP A 122 2.61 1.83 -21.00
N ILE A 123 3.49 2.34 -20.14
CA ILE A 123 4.46 3.36 -20.51
C ILE A 123 5.76 2.77 -21.07
N TYR A 124 6.10 1.54 -20.67
CA TYR A 124 7.27 0.84 -21.21
C TYR A 124 6.85 -0.06 -22.38
N PRO A 125 7.45 0.12 -23.57
CA PRO A 125 7.12 -0.68 -24.75
C PRO A 125 7.64 -2.12 -24.66
N LEU A 126 8.79 -2.33 -23.97
CA LEU A 126 9.39 -3.66 -23.79
C LEU A 126 8.75 -4.36 -22.58
N THR A 127 8.58 -5.68 -22.69
CA THR A 127 7.80 -6.46 -21.71
C THR A 127 8.65 -7.50 -20.96
N THR A 128 9.83 -7.81 -21.46
CA THR A 128 10.74 -8.78 -20.85
C THR A 128 12.09 -8.15 -20.52
N ILE A 129 12.78 -8.72 -19.53
CA ILE A 129 14.11 -8.26 -19.13
C ILE A 129 15.12 -8.45 -20.28
N HIS A 130 14.97 -9.50 -21.11
CA HIS A 130 15.85 -9.74 -22.25
C HIS A 130 15.72 -8.61 -23.28
N GLU A 131 14.51 -8.19 -23.64
CA GLU A 131 14.30 -7.06 -24.54
C GLU A 131 14.93 -5.77 -24.01
N VAL A 132 14.87 -5.53 -22.70
CA VAL A 132 15.50 -4.35 -22.09
C VAL A 132 17.02 -4.48 -22.10
N MET A 133 17.58 -5.67 -21.88
CA MET A 133 19.02 -5.93 -21.98
C MET A 133 19.52 -5.71 -23.43
N ASP A 134 18.83 -6.29 -24.42
CA ASP A 134 19.15 -6.11 -25.83
C ASP A 134 19.15 -4.63 -26.22
N TRP A 135 18.12 -3.87 -25.75
CA TRP A 135 18.07 -2.42 -25.94
C TRP A 135 19.28 -1.69 -25.32
N CYS A 136 19.69 -2.09 -24.09
CA CYS A 136 20.86 -1.51 -23.45
C CYS A 136 22.14 -1.79 -24.23
N ASP A 137 22.31 -3.03 -24.72
CA ASP A 137 23.47 -3.44 -25.51
C ASP A 137 23.53 -2.72 -26.86
N GLU A 138 22.39 -2.56 -27.55
CA GLU A 138 22.30 -1.87 -28.84
C GLU A 138 22.53 -0.36 -28.72
N THR A 139 22.08 0.27 -27.64
CA THR A 139 22.15 1.73 -27.47
C THR A 139 23.36 2.20 -26.67
N GLY A 140 24.02 1.30 -25.94
CA GLY A 140 25.06 1.63 -24.97
C GLY A 140 24.52 2.30 -23.70
N CYS A 141 23.19 2.32 -23.52
CA CYS A 141 22.53 2.91 -22.36
C CYS A 141 22.38 1.90 -21.20
N THR A 142 22.14 2.41 -20.00
CA THR A 142 21.91 1.65 -18.79
C THR A 142 20.41 1.45 -18.50
N PHE A 143 20.08 0.55 -17.57
CA PHE A 143 18.68 0.34 -17.15
C PHE A 143 18.03 1.61 -16.60
N TRP A 144 18.76 2.43 -15.85
CA TRP A 144 18.21 3.67 -15.29
C TRP A 144 17.93 4.71 -16.37
N GLU A 145 18.75 4.80 -17.45
CA GLU A 145 18.48 5.65 -18.61
C GLU A 145 17.26 5.17 -19.40
N TYR A 146 17.05 3.84 -19.48
CA TYR A 146 15.81 3.28 -20.01
C TYR A 146 14.59 3.73 -19.21
N VAL A 147 14.65 3.67 -17.87
CA VAL A 147 13.59 4.14 -17.00
C VAL A 147 13.31 5.63 -17.21
N GLU A 148 14.35 6.47 -17.16
CA GLU A 148 14.22 7.92 -17.33
C GLU A 148 13.62 8.30 -18.69
N LYS A 149 13.99 7.59 -19.74
CA LYS A 149 13.47 7.80 -21.10
C LYS A 149 11.93 7.68 -21.16
N TYR A 150 11.33 6.75 -20.42
CA TYR A 150 9.89 6.45 -20.50
C TYR A 150 9.08 7.04 -19.36
N GLU A 151 9.65 7.22 -18.17
CA GLU A 151 8.99 7.83 -17.01
C GLU A 151 9.11 9.35 -16.94
N GLY A 152 10.13 9.91 -17.64
CA GLY A 152 10.58 11.29 -17.46
C GLY A 152 11.50 11.48 -16.25
N PRO A 153 12.18 12.64 -16.17
CA PRO A 153 13.15 12.92 -15.09
C PRO A 153 12.50 13.00 -13.69
N GLU A 154 11.23 13.29 -13.61
CA GLU A 154 10.48 13.39 -12.34
C GLU A 154 10.35 12.04 -11.61
N ILE A 155 10.71 10.94 -12.26
CA ILE A 155 10.73 9.63 -11.61
C ILE A 155 11.76 9.59 -10.47
N TRP A 156 12.86 10.32 -10.58
CA TRP A 156 13.92 10.34 -9.57
C TRP A 156 13.48 11.01 -8.27
N ASP A 157 12.68 12.07 -8.36
CA ASP A 157 12.10 12.70 -7.16
C ASP A 157 11.17 11.72 -6.44
N TYR A 158 10.34 11.01 -7.21
CA TYR A 158 9.45 9.98 -6.66
C TYR A 158 10.21 8.82 -6.04
N LEU A 159 11.24 8.28 -6.71
CA LEU A 159 12.05 7.18 -6.17
C LEU A 159 12.86 7.62 -4.94
N THR A 160 13.24 8.90 -4.88
CA THR A 160 13.86 9.47 -3.68
C THR A 160 12.88 9.47 -2.51
N GLU A 161 11.63 9.91 -2.72
CA GLU A 161 10.58 9.85 -1.70
C GLU A 161 10.32 8.41 -1.25
N VAL A 162 10.26 7.48 -2.20
CA VAL A 162 10.11 6.03 -1.92
C VAL A 162 11.24 5.54 -1.01
N TRP A 163 12.50 5.85 -1.35
CA TRP A 163 13.67 5.43 -0.59
C TRP A 163 13.72 6.05 0.81
N GLU A 164 13.45 7.35 0.94
CA GLU A 164 13.37 8.02 2.24
C GLU A 164 12.26 7.41 3.12
N THR A 165 11.12 7.08 2.52
CA THR A 165 10.03 6.41 3.23
C THR A 165 10.44 5.00 3.70
N MET A 166 11.13 4.22 2.87
CA MET A 166 11.66 2.90 3.25
C MET A 166 12.65 3.00 4.42
N LYS A 167 13.61 3.92 4.36
CA LYS A 167 14.57 4.15 5.46
C LYS A 167 13.88 4.59 6.75
N SER A 168 12.93 5.52 6.64
CA SER A 168 12.13 5.99 7.76
C SER A 168 11.33 4.86 8.41
N THR A 169 10.78 3.96 7.60
CA THR A 169 10.02 2.79 8.10
C THR A 169 10.94 1.83 8.88
N ILE A 170 12.12 1.52 8.35
CA ILE A 170 13.11 0.69 9.08
C ILE A 170 13.48 1.35 10.40
N LYS A 171 13.79 2.65 10.38
CA LYS A 171 14.17 3.39 11.59
C LYS A 171 13.08 3.29 12.66
N ARG A 172 11.82 3.61 12.30
CA ARG A 172 10.70 3.51 13.25
C ARG A 172 10.51 2.09 13.79
N GLY A 173 10.60 1.08 12.93
CA GLY A 173 10.43 -0.31 13.34
C GLY A 173 11.54 -0.82 14.26
N LEU A 174 12.75 -0.27 14.15
CA LEU A 174 13.86 -0.55 15.07
C LEU A 174 13.72 0.20 16.42
N GLU A 175 13.09 1.36 16.43
CA GLU A 175 12.87 2.18 17.64
C GLU A 175 11.62 1.72 18.42
N ASN A 176 10.62 1.15 17.73
CA ASN A 176 9.37 0.71 18.33
C ASN A 176 9.51 -0.66 19.02
N GLU A 177 8.98 -0.74 20.22
CA GLU A 177 8.94 -1.96 21.04
C GLU A 177 7.49 -2.35 21.38
N GLY A 178 7.32 -3.47 22.07
CA GLY A 178 6.03 -3.93 22.57
C GLY A 178 5.41 -5.04 21.74
N VAL A 179 4.07 -5.05 21.64
CA VAL A 179 3.28 -6.11 21.03
C VAL A 179 2.60 -5.60 19.77
N LEU A 180 2.65 -6.41 18.71
CA LEU A 180 1.96 -6.12 17.46
C LEU A 180 0.44 -6.20 17.63
N PRO A 181 -0.34 -5.41 16.88
CA PRO A 181 -1.79 -5.50 16.87
C PRO A 181 -2.29 -6.91 16.49
N GLY A 182 -3.46 -7.26 17.00
CA GLY A 182 -4.13 -8.54 16.73
C GLY A 182 -4.14 -9.49 17.93
N GLY A 183 -4.87 -10.60 17.78
CA GLY A 183 -5.15 -11.54 18.87
C GLY A 183 -3.99 -12.49 19.23
N LEU A 184 -2.88 -12.48 18.48
CA LEU A 184 -1.77 -13.44 18.67
C LEU A 184 -0.77 -13.01 19.73
N GLY A 185 -0.78 -11.75 20.18
CA GLY A 185 0.17 -11.24 21.19
C GLY A 185 1.63 -11.31 20.76
N LEU A 186 1.92 -11.14 19.47
CA LEU A 186 3.27 -11.22 18.92
C LEU A 186 4.11 -10.02 19.35
N GLN A 187 5.25 -10.28 19.98
CA GLN A 187 6.21 -9.25 20.37
C GLN A 187 7.02 -8.78 19.15
N ARG A 188 7.36 -7.49 19.13
CA ARG A 188 8.31 -6.91 18.19
C ARG A 188 9.71 -7.48 18.46
N LYS A 189 10.46 -7.78 17.42
CA LYS A 189 11.76 -8.48 17.48
C LYS A 189 12.88 -7.77 16.72
N ALA A 190 12.55 -6.79 15.87
CA ALA A 190 13.52 -6.12 15.00
C ALA A 190 14.71 -5.56 15.79
N ASN A 191 14.46 -4.81 16.84
CA ASN A 191 15.49 -4.25 17.73
C ASN A 191 16.36 -5.34 18.37
N VAL A 192 15.74 -6.43 18.83
CA VAL A 192 16.47 -7.56 19.44
C VAL A 192 17.43 -8.21 18.45
N TYR A 193 17.00 -8.40 17.21
CA TYR A 193 17.85 -8.94 16.14
C TYR A 193 19.02 -8.01 15.81
N LEU A 194 18.75 -6.70 15.71
CA LEU A 194 19.79 -5.70 15.49
C LEU A 194 20.82 -5.73 16.61
N ASN A 195 20.39 -5.67 17.87
CA ASN A 195 21.28 -5.67 19.03
C ASN A 195 22.13 -6.94 19.11
N LYS A 196 21.55 -8.11 18.85
CA LYS A 196 22.29 -9.38 18.79
C LYS A 196 23.31 -9.41 17.65
N SER A 197 23.05 -8.70 16.55
CA SER A 197 23.96 -8.67 15.39
C SER A 197 25.35 -8.14 15.74
N TYR A 198 25.45 -7.25 16.72
CA TYR A 198 26.73 -6.67 17.14
C TYR A 198 27.63 -7.64 17.91
N SER A 199 27.07 -8.74 18.42
CA SER A 199 27.86 -9.79 19.15
C SER A 199 28.32 -10.93 18.23
N TYR A 200 27.96 -10.91 16.95
CA TYR A 200 28.32 -11.97 16.00
C TYR A 200 29.57 -11.61 15.17
N ASN A 201 30.21 -12.61 14.58
CA ASN A 201 31.23 -12.37 13.58
C ASN A 201 30.65 -11.67 12.33
N ALA A 202 31.51 -11.06 11.49
CA ALA A 202 31.08 -10.20 10.39
C ALA A 202 30.06 -10.87 9.43
N ALA A 203 30.24 -12.13 9.08
CA ALA A 203 29.37 -12.84 8.16
C ALA A 203 27.96 -13.08 8.74
N VAL A 204 27.86 -13.45 10.01
CA VAL A 204 26.58 -13.66 10.71
C VAL A 204 25.93 -12.32 11.03
N SER A 205 26.74 -11.32 11.44
CA SER A 205 26.28 -9.96 11.73
C SER A 205 25.57 -9.34 10.53
N SER A 206 26.15 -9.43 9.33
CA SER A 206 25.56 -8.90 8.10
C SER A 206 24.16 -9.51 7.86
N LYS A 207 24.04 -10.84 7.92
CA LYS A 207 22.75 -11.53 7.77
C LYS A 207 21.75 -11.13 8.86
N ALA A 208 22.19 -11.04 10.11
CA ALA A 208 21.31 -10.66 11.21
C ALA A 208 20.77 -9.22 11.07
N LYS A 209 21.55 -8.29 10.52
CA LYS A 209 21.10 -6.93 10.19
C LYS A 209 20.03 -6.92 9.11
N VAL A 210 20.20 -7.69 8.01
CA VAL A 210 19.17 -7.83 6.97
C VAL A 210 17.85 -8.34 7.58
N TYR A 211 17.91 -9.37 8.45
CA TYR A 211 16.72 -9.83 9.17
C TYR A 211 16.10 -8.76 10.07
N ALA A 212 16.92 -8.00 10.78
CA ALA A 212 16.44 -6.92 11.65
C ALA A 212 15.70 -5.84 10.84
N TYR A 213 16.24 -5.43 9.70
CA TYR A 213 15.62 -4.42 8.82
C TYR A 213 14.34 -4.92 8.16
N ALA A 214 14.33 -6.17 7.70
CA ALA A 214 13.13 -6.79 7.14
C ALA A 214 12.01 -6.91 8.19
N LEU A 215 12.35 -7.34 9.42
CA LEU A 215 11.43 -7.39 10.54
C LEU A 215 10.91 -6.00 10.91
N ALA A 216 11.79 -4.99 10.99
CA ALA A 216 11.39 -3.62 11.30
C ALA A 216 10.28 -3.11 10.38
N THR A 217 10.46 -3.28 9.06
CA THR A 217 9.42 -2.90 8.10
C THR A 217 8.16 -3.77 8.23
N SER A 218 8.31 -5.08 8.43
CA SER A 218 7.16 -5.99 8.57
C SER A 218 6.34 -5.69 9.83
N GLU A 219 6.98 -5.32 10.92
CA GLU A 219 6.34 -4.93 12.18
C GLU A 219 5.61 -3.59 12.05
N GLU A 220 6.20 -2.62 11.35
CA GLU A 220 5.53 -1.36 11.01
C GLU A 220 4.33 -1.60 10.08
N ASN A 221 4.50 -2.45 9.06
CA ASN A 221 3.38 -2.86 8.20
C ASN A 221 2.23 -3.47 9.01
N ALA A 222 2.52 -4.43 9.88
CA ALA A 222 1.52 -5.07 10.72
C ALA A 222 0.83 -4.11 11.70
N SER A 223 1.50 -3.02 12.05
CA SER A 223 0.98 -1.98 12.95
C SER A 223 0.14 -0.90 12.24
N GLY A 224 -0.06 -1.01 10.92
CA GLY A 224 -0.81 -0.02 10.16
C GLY A 224 -0.05 1.27 9.87
N SER A 225 1.27 1.27 10.04
CA SER A 225 2.14 2.42 9.74
C SER A 225 2.32 2.63 8.24
N THR A 226 2.84 3.81 7.87
CA THR A 226 3.22 4.10 6.48
C THR A 226 4.39 3.25 6.06
N ILE A 227 4.22 2.53 4.94
CA ILE A 227 5.22 1.68 4.29
C ILE A 227 5.22 1.92 2.77
N VAL A 228 6.15 1.30 2.07
CA VAL A 228 6.15 1.25 0.60
C VAL A 228 5.84 -0.18 0.16
N THR A 229 4.92 -0.35 -0.79
CA THR A 229 4.69 -1.68 -1.40
C THR A 229 5.89 -2.10 -2.27
N THR A 230 6.21 -3.40 -2.34
CA THR A 230 7.28 -3.97 -3.18
C THR A 230 6.97 -5.39 -3.68
N PRO A 231 6.01 -5.65 -4.54
CA PRO A 231 4.84 -4.86 -5.00
C PRO A 231 3.64 -4.90 -4.04
N THR A 232 3.71 -5.64 -2.95
CA THR A 232 2.65 -5.76 -1.94
C THR A 232 3.12 -5.24 -0.58
N CYS A 233 2.18 -5.03 0.36
CA CYS A 233 2.53 -4.71 1.73
C CYS A 233 3.27 -5.85 2.43
N GLY A 234 2.90 -7.11 2.14
CA GLY A 234 3.53 -8.29 2.75
C GLY A 234 5.01 -8.46 2.41
N SER A 235 5.44 -7.98 1.24
CA SER A 235 6.85 -8.02 0.79
C SER A 235 7.62 -6.72 1.02
N SER A 236 6.99 -5.71 1.62
CA SER A 236 7.54 -4.36 1.81
C SER A 236 8.89 -4.31 2.55
N GLY A 237 9.19 -5.30 3.39
CA GLY A 237 10.44 -5.37 4.15
C GLY A 237 11.61 -5.99 3.39
N VAL A 238 11.39 -6.67 2.28
CA VAL A 238 12.44 -7.44 1.60
C VAL A 238 13.43 -6.53 0.88
N LEU A 239 12.93 -5.68 -0.01
CA LEU A 239 13.79 -4.80 -0.82
C LEU A 239 14.61 -3.82 0.05
N PRO A 240 14.02 -3.02 0.95
CA PRO A 240 14.79 -2.05 1.72
C PRO A 240 15.74 -2.67 2.73
N ALA A 241 15.56 -3.94 3.10
CA ALA A 241 16.48 -4.64 4.00
C ALA A 241 17.77 -5.10 3.29
N VAL A 242 17.72 -5.24 1.96
CA VAL A 242 18.86 -5.72 1.15
C VAL A 242 19.65 -4.56 0.55
N LEU A 243 19.00 -3.43 0.25
CA LEU A 243 19.63 -2.19 -0.23
C LEU A 243 20.38 -1.46 0.88
#